data_eaa49071f62b8660e8e567f59e64f395
#
_entry.id   eaa49071f62b8660e8e567f59e64f395
#
_cell.length_a   1.000
_cell.length_b   1.000
_cell.length_c   1.000
_cell.angle_alpha   90.00
_cell.angle_beta   90.00
_cell.angle_gamma   90.00
#
_symmetry.space_group_name_H-M   'P 1'
#
loop_
_entity.id
_entity.type
_entity.pdbx_description
1 polymer ?
#
loop_
_entity_poly.entity_id
_entity_poly.type
_entity_poly.pdbx_seq_one_letter_code
_entity_poly.pdbx_strand_id
1 'polypeptide(L)'
;MASLSLERSLNVAKVCNKIISFIPGIHFVSVINKNGRMIDTKLSDDSNTKNLTQQELEMLYIQRALQTCMNKELDKKLGSLHYTISGRDSMLEFIFPFNNEIIFIATNNDLSIQDTVRQISELLKELELKTMIGIDDEIA
;
A
#
# COMPACT_ATOMS: atom_id res chain seq x y z
N MET A 1 -21.58 -4.78 13.63
CA MET A 1 -20.18 -4.40 13.42
C MET A 1 -19.38 -5.40 12.60
N ALA A 2 -19.85 -6.66 12.57
CA ALA A 2 -19.22 -7.66 11.70
C ALA A 2 -19.25 -7.28 10.22
N SER A 3 -20.33 -6.60 9.77
CA SER A 3 -20.48 -6.16 8.38
C SER A 3 -19.43 -5.12 7.98
N LEU A 4 -19.09 -4.18 8.88
CA LEU A 4 -18.07 -3.16 8.60
C LEU A 4 -16.68 -3.76 8.49
N SER A 5 -16.35 -4.72 9.36
CA SER A 5 -15.06 -5.43 9.27
C SER A 5 -14.94 -6.22 7.99
N LEU A 6 -16.01 -6.88 7.57
CA LEU A 6 -16.03 -7.66 6.33
C LEU A 6 -15.87 -6.76 5.10
N GLU A 7 -16.61 -5.65 5.04
CA GLU A 7 -16.51 -4.68 3.96
C GLU A 7 -15.09 -4.12 3.85
N ARG A 8 -14.48 -3.79 4.99
CA ARG A 8 -13.12 -3.28 5.04
C ARG A 8 -12.11 -4.31 4.53
N SER A 9 -12.25 -5.57 4.93
CA SER A 9 -11.39 -6.64 4.46
C SER A 9 -11.50 -6.85 2.95
N LEU A 10 -12.73 -6.81 2.41
CA LEU A 10 -12.95 -6.93 0.97
C LEU A 10 -12.33 -5.77 0.21
N ASN A 11 -12.46 -4.54 0.72
CA ASN A 11 -11.87 -3.37 0.08
C ASN A 11 -10.35 -3.44 0.07
N VAL A 12 -9.74 -3.89 1.17
CA VAL A 12 -8.29 -4.06 1.28
C VAL A 12 -7.80 -5.09 0.26
N ALA A 13 -8.49 -6.23 0.15
CA ALA A 13 -8.13 -7.27 -0.82
C ALA A 13 -8.23 -6.74 -2.26
N LYS A 14 -9.26 -5.95 -2.56
CA LYS A 14 -9.43 -5.35 -3.88
C LYS A 14 -8.30 -4.38 -4.21
N VAL A 15 -7.86 -3.58 -3.25
CA VAL A 15 -6.73 -2.66 -3.42
C VAL A 15 -5.48 -3.44 -3.82
N CYS A 16 -5.12 -4.46 -3.05
CA CYS A 16 -3.94 -5.27 -3.33
C CYS A 16 -4.02 -5.94 -4.70
N ASN A 17 -5.17 -6.53 -5.03
CA ASN A 17 -5.37 -7.21 -6.30
C ASN A 17 -5.26 -6.26 -7.49
N LYS A 18 -5.86 -5.08 -7.40
CA LYS A 18 -5.82 -4.11 -8.49
C LYS A 18 -4.41 -3.60 -8.72
N ILE A 19 -3.70 -3.26 -7.68
CA ILE A 19 -2.33 -2.74 -7.81
C ILE A 19 -1.43 -3.78 -8.49
N ILE A 20 -1.44 -5.01 -8.00
CA ILE A 20 -0.55 -6.04 -8.54
C ILE A 20 -0.94 -6.46 -9.96
N SER A 21 -2.23 -6.34 -10.31
CA SER A 21 -2.72 -6.71 -11.64
C SER A 21 -2.46 -5.66 -12.71
N PHE A 22 -2.53 -4.37 -12.35
CA PHE A 22 -2.45 -3.30 -13.32
C PHE A 22 -1.07 -2.68 -13.49
N ILE A 23 -0.16 -2.90 -12.55
CA ILE A 23 1.17 -2.30 -12.59
C ILE A 23 2.21 -3.40 -12.68
N PRO A 24 2.91 -3.52 -13.82
CA PRO A 24 3.97 -4.54 -13.95
C PRO A 24 5.19 -4.18 -13.11
N GLY A 25 5.95 -5.19 -12.73
CA GLY A 25 7.18 -4.99 -11.96
C GLY A 25 6.98 -4.90 -10.46
N ILE A 26 5.77 -5.14 -9.97
CA ILE A 26 5.51 -5.16 -8.53
C ILE A 26 5.82 -6.53 -7.96
N HIS A 27 6.63 -6.56 -6.91
CA HIS A 27 6.97 -7.80 -6.18
C HIS A 27 5.89 -8.17 -5.17
N PHE A 28 5.46 -7.20 -4.38
CA PHE A 28 4.36 -7.43 -3.44
C PHE A 28 3.67 -6.12 -3.08
N VAL A 29 2.43 -6.26 -2.65
CA VAL A 29 1.62 -5.19 -2.10
C VAL A 29 1.09 -5.67 -0.76
N SER A 30 1.30 -4.88 0.28
CA SER A 30 0.77 -5.17 1.61
C SER A 30 -0.01 -3.99 2.12
N VAL A 31 -1.10 -4.25 2.83
CA VAL A 31 -1.81 -3.23 3.59
C VAL A 31 -1.56 -3.49 5.06
N ILE A 32 -1.05 -2.49 5.75
CA ILE A 32 -0.72 -2.58 7.17
C ILE A 32 -1.49 -1.52 7.94
N ASN A 33 -1.76 -1.79 9.21
CA ASN A 33 -2.42 -0.81 10.07
C ASN A 33 -1.37 0.13 10.69
N LYS A 34 -1.83 1.07 11.51
CA LYS A 34 -0.96 2.07 12.16
C LYS A 34 0.09 1.45 13.08
N ASN A 35 -0.15 0.24 13.56
CA ASN A 35 0.79 -0.46 14.45
C ASN A 35 1.75 -1.36 13.67
N GLY A 36 1.64 -1.38 12.34
CA GLY A 36 2.51 -2.18 11.50
C GLY A 36 2.06 -3.62 11.33
N ARG A 37 0.82 -3.95 11.72
CA ARG A 37 0.27 -5.29 11.49
C ARG A 37 -0.25 -5.40 10.07
N MET A 38 0.13 -6.49 9.41
CA MET A 38 -0.35 -6.78 8.07
C MET A 38 -1.83 -7.14 8.11
N ILE A 39 -2.63 -6.46 7.27
CA ILE A 39 -4.05 -6.74 7.11
C ILE A 39 -4.25 -7.67 5.93
N ASP A 40 -3.56 -7.40 4.81
CA ASP A 40 -3.60 -8.26 3.63
C ASP A 40 -2.32 -8.07 2.82
N THR A 41 -1.99 -9.07 2.00
CA THR A 41 -0.82 -9.00 1.13
C THR A 41 -1.06 -9.81 -0.14
N LYS A 42 -0.44 -9.38 -1.23
CA LYS A 42 -0.38 -10.10 -2.49
C LYS A 42 1.06 -10.11 -2.97
N LEU A 43 1.51 -11.27 -3.38
CA LEU A 43 2.88 -11.50 -3.86
C LEU A 43 2.85 -11.84 -5.34
N SER A 44 3.84 -11.36 -6.09
CA SER A 44 4.09 -11.87 -7.42
C SER A 44 4.94 -13.14 -7.31
N ASP A 45 4.98 -13.93 -8.39
CA ASP A 45 5.77 -15.17 -8.43
C ASP A 45 7.27 -14.91 -8.25
N ASP A 46 7.73 -13.72 -8.63
CA ASP A 46 9.15 -13.33 -8.57
C ASP A 46 9.47 -12.47 -7.34
N SER A 47 8.69 -12.59 -6.28
CA SER A 47 8.83 -11.72 -5.13
C SER A 47 10.17 -11.91 -4.42
N ASN A 48 10.86 -10.78 -4.14
CA ASN A 48 12.12 -10.76 -3.37
C ASN A 48 11.91 -10.90 -1.86
N THR A 49 10.66 -10.97 -1.40
CA THR A 49 10.37 -11.17 0.03
C THR A 49 10.86 -12.53 0.53
N LYS A 50 11.16 -13.44 -0.38
CA LYS A 50 11.71 -14.76 -0.04
C LYS A 50 13.04 -14.67 0.71
N ASN A 51 13.75 -13.56 0.60
CA ASN A 51 15.02 -13.34 1.28
C ASN A 51 14.88 -12.81 2.70
N LEU A 52 13.66 -12.45 3.09
CA LEU A 52 13.37 -11.94 4.44
C LEU A 52 12.76 -13.04 5.29
N THR A 53 13.22 -13.14 6.53
CA THR A 53 12.53 -13.99 7.51
C THR A 53 11.21 -13.36 7.88
N GLN A 54 10.30 -14.14 8.43
CA GLN A 54 9.01 -13.63 8.91
C GLN A 54 9.22 -12.50 9.93
N GLN A 55 10.18 -12.70 10.84
CA GLN A 55 10.48 -11.68 11.84
C GLN A 55 11.01 -10.39 11.23
N GLU A 56 11.89 -10.51 10.23
CA GLU A 56 12.42 -9.34 9.52
C GLU A 56 11.31 -8.57 8.80
N LEU A 57 10.39 -9.28 8.18
CA LEU A 57 9.27 -8.66 7.48
C LEU A 57 8.34 -7.92 8.45
N GLU A 58 8.04 -8.55 9.59
CA GLU A 58 7.23 -7.92 10.64
C GLU A 58 7.88 -6.64 11.16
N MET A 59 9.20 -6.69 11.37
CA MET A 59 9.96 -5.51 11.82
C MET A 59 9.92 -4.40 10.77
N LEU A 60 10.03 -4.75 9.49
CA LEU A 60 9.96 -3.79 8.40
C LEU A 60 8.61 -3.07 8.40
N TYR A 61 7.53 -3.80 8.54
CA TYR A 61 6.18 -3.22 8.60
C TYR A 61 6.02 -2.25 9.78
N ILE A 62 6.51 -2.63 10.95
CA ILE A 62 6.46 -1.78 12.13
C ILE A 62 7.24 -0.49 11.90
N GLN A 63 8.44 -0.58 11.33
CA GLN A 63 9.26 0.59 11.03
C GLN A 63 8.57 1.52 10.05
N ARG A 64 7.99 1.00 8.99
CA ARG A 64 7.31 1.82 7.98
C ARG A 64 6.06 2.48 8.54
N ALA A 65 5.30 1.76 9.37
CA ALA A 65 4.13 2.33 10.02
C ALA A 65 4.52 3.49 10.94
N LEU A 66 5.57 3.31 11.74
CA LEU A 66 6.06 4.34 12.64
C LEU A 66 6.54 5.58 11.87
N GLN A 67 7.34 5.39 10.83
CA GLN A 67 7.82 6.48 9.99
C GLN A 67 6.66 7.27 9.37
N THR A 68 5.65 6.58 8.88
CA THR A 68 4.49 7.21 8.27
C THR A 68 3.73 8.05 9.30
N CYS A 69 3.49 7.51 10.47
CA CYS A 69 2.79 8.24 11.54
C CYS A 69 3.58 9.48 11.97
N MET A 70 4.89 9.36 12.09
CA MET A 70 5.75 10.50 12.45
C MET A 70 5.73 11.58 11.35
N ASN A 71 5.81 11.17 10.09
CA ASN A 71 5.77 12.12 8.98
C ASN A 71 4.43 12.86 8.92
N LYS A 72 3.33 12.18 9.24
CA LYS A 72 1.99 12.78 9.23
C LYS A 72 1.79 13.83 10.32
N GLU A 73 2.60 13.84 11.34
CA GLU A 73 2.57 14.89 12.37
C GLU A 73 2.86 16.27 11.80
N LEU A 74 3.54 16.33 10.65
CA LEU A 74 3.86 17.58 9.97
C LEU A 74 2.81 18.00 8.92
N ASP A 75 1.73 17.25 8.77
CA ASP A 75 0.71 17.52 7.75
C ASP A 75 0.13 18.93 7.82
N LYS A 76 -0.06 19.45 9.03
CA LYS A 76 -0.64 20.79 9.20
C LYS A 76 0.29 21.89 8.71
N LYS A 77 1.60 21.69 8.80
CA LYS A 77 2.58 22.70 8.42
C LYS A 77 3.07 22.54 7.00
N LEU A 78 3.22 21.29 6.53
CA LEU A 78 3.82 21.01 5.23
C LEU A 78 2.83 20.52 4.18
N GLY A 79 1.57 20.30 4.57
CA GLY A 79 0.57 19.70 3.72
C GLY A 79 0.48 18.20 3.97
N SER A 80 -0.61 17.59 3.50
CA SER A 80 -0.86 16.16 3.72
C SER A 80 0.20 15.29 3.08
N LEU A 81 0.65 14.28 3.81
CA LEU A 81 1.59 13.28 3.28
C LEU A 81 0.87 12.40 2.26
N HIS A 82 1.37 12.36 1.03
CA HIS A 82 0.78 11.55 -0.02
C HIS A 82 1.52 10.23 -0.21
N TYR A 83 2.84 10.25 -0.18
CA TYR A 83 3.63 9.03 -0.35
C TYR A 83 5.05 9.24 0.13
N THR A 84 5.72 8.12 0.40
CA THR A 84 7.15 8.08 0.71
C THR A 84 7.79 7.02 -0.18
N ILE A 85 8.99 7.28 -0.66
CA ILE A 85 9.70 6.35 -1.54
C ILE A 85 11.08 6.08 -0.96
N SER A 86 11.46 4.80 -0.92
CA SER A 86 12.80 4.38 -0.54
C SER A 86 13.42 3.59 -1.70
N GLY A 87 14.64 3.97 -2.09
CA GLY A 87 15.36 3.26 -3.13
C GLY A 87 16.46 2.37 -2.55
N ARG A 88 16.50 1.12 -3.01
CA ARG A 88 17.54 0.16 -2.67
C ARG A 88 18.13 -0.41 -3.95
N ASP A 89 19.28 -1.06 -3.84
CA ASP A 89 19.93 -1.68 -5.01
C ASP A 89 19.04 -2.71 -5.68
N SER A 90 18.22 -3.42 -4.91
CA SER A 90 17.42 -4.54 -5.41
C SER A 90 15.95 -4.19 -5.64
N MET A 91 15.47 -3.08 -5.10
CA MET A 91 14.04 -2.77 -5.17
C MET A 91 13.75 -1.31 -4.81
N LEU A 92 12.57 -0.85 -5.23
CA LEU A 92 11.97 0.40 -4.76
C LEU A 92 10.83 0.08 -3.80
N GLU A 93 10.70 0.89 -2.75
CA GLU A 93 9.58 0.79 -1.81
C GLU A 93 8.73 2.06 -1.92
N PHE A 94 7.42 1.88 -2.07
CA PHE A 94 6.45 2.98 -2.10
C PHE A 94 5.50 2.80 -0.92
N ILE A 95 5.30 3.86 -0.15
CA ILE A 95 4.41 3.87 1.01
C ILE A 95 3.34 4.93 0.78
N PHE A 96 2.06 4.52 0.81
CA PHE A 96 0.91 5.41 0.61
C PHE A 96 -0.02 5.33 1.80
N PRO A 97 -0.24 6.44 2.53
CA PRO A 97 -1.36 6.48 3.48
C PRO A 97 -2.69 6.38 2.74
N PHE A 98 -3.59 5.55 3.25
CA PHE A 98 -4.89 5.33 2.60
C PHE A 98 -5.93 4.89 3.64
N ASN A 99 -6.94 5.73 3.88
CA ASN A 99 -8.08 5.40 4.77
C ASN A 99 -7.68 4.84 6.13
N ASN A 100 -6.81 5.50 6.85
CA ASN A 100 -6.28 5.07 8.16
C ASN A 100 -5.41 3.81 8.10
N GLU A 101 -5.16 3.28 6.92
CA GLU A 101 -4.22 2.20 6.69
C GLU A 101 -2.98 2.72 5.97
N ILE A 102 -2.04 1.83 5.75
CA ILE A 102 -0.81 2.15 5.02
C ILE A 102 -0.61 1.09 3.95
N ILE A 103 -0.42 1.51 2.72
CA ILE A 103 -0.16 0.60 1.60
C ILE A 103 1.34 0.59 1.36
N PHE A 104 1.94 -0.59 1.45
CA PHE A 104 3.36 -0.82 1.23
C PHE A 104 3.52 -1.59 -0.09
N ILE A 105 4.29 -1.03 -1.02
CA ILE A 105 4.49 -1.62 -2.34
C ILE A 105 5.98 -1.76 -2.61
N ALA A 106 6.41 -2.96 -2.95
CA ALA A 106 7.79 -3.21 -3.37
C ALA A 106 7.83 -3.54 -4.85
N THR A 107 8.74 -2.92 -5.57
CA THR A 107 8.85 -3.05 -7.03
C THR A 107 10.28 -3.31 -7.46
N ASN A 108 10.46 -3.64 -8.75
CA ASN A 108 11.76 -3.65 -9.37
C ASN A 108 12.39 -2.25 -9.28
N ASN A 109 13.71 -2.19 -9.19
CA ASN A 109 14.42 -0.92 -9.07
C ASN A 109 14.55 -0.15 -10.40
N ASP A 110 14.16 -0.75 -11.51
CA ASP A 110 14.23 -0.16 -12.85
C ASP A 110 12.94 0.54 -13.28
N LEU A 111 11.90 0.54 -12.43
CA LEU A 111 10.65 1.21 -12.78
C LEU A 111 10.81 2.73 -12.73
N SER A 112 10.05 3.42 -13.59
CA SER A 112 9.92 4.86 -13.52
C SER A 112 9.16 5.23 -12.24
N ILE A 113 9.84 5.94 -11.34
CA ILE A 113 9.25 6.37 -10.08
C ILE A 113 8.03 7.25 -10.34
N GLN A 114 8.16 8.20 -11.25
CA GLN A 114 7.11 9.16 -11.57
C GLN A 114 5.85 8.47 -12.11
N ASP A 115 6.04 7.56 -13.08
CA ASP A 115 4.92 6.83 -13.67
C ASP A 115 4.26 5.90 -12.66
N THR A 116 5.06 5.24 -11.83
CA THR A 116 4.55 4.32 -10.82
C THR A 116 3.72 5.06 -9.78
N VAL A 117 4.21 6.20 -9.28
CA VAL A 117 3.46 7.03 -8.33
C VAL A 117 2.14 7.48 -8.95
N ARG A 118 2.17 7.93 -10.20
CA ARG A 118 0.96 8.39 -10.88
C ARG A 118 -0.07 7.28 -11.01
N GLN A 119 0.35 6.10 -11.45
CA GLN A 119 -0.53 4.96 -11.63
C GLN A 119 -1.15 4.49 -10.32
N ILE A 120 -0.34 4.39 -9.27
CA ILE A 120 -0.84 4.00 -7.95
C ILE A 120 -1.80 5.06 -7.41
N SER A 121 -1.43 6.33 -7.51
CA SER A 121 -2.27 7.43 -7.01
C SER A 121 -3.63 7.45 -7.71
N GLU A 122 -3.67 7.22 -9.02
CA GLU A 122 -4.92 7.16 -9.77
C GLU A 122 -5.80 5.99 -9.32
N LEU A 123 -5.22 4.81 -9.11
CA LEU A 123 -5.95 3.65 -8.61
C LEU A 123 -6.53 3.91 -7.22
N LEU A 124 -5.75 4.51 -6.34
CA LEU A 124 -6.20 4.81 -4.97
C LEU A 124 -7.31 5.84 -4.95
N LYS A 125 -7.23 6.87 -5.78
CA LYS A 125 -8.28 7.88 -5.91
C LYS A 125 -9.57 7.26 -6.41
N GLU A 126 -9.49 6.39 -7.39
CA GLU A 126 -10.65 5.69 -7.93
C GLU A 126 -11.33 4.85 -6.85
N LEU A 127 -10.55 4.09 -6.08
CA LEU A 127 -11.07 3.25 -5.00
C LEU A 127 -11.67 4.08 -3.86
N GLU A 128 -11.04 5.19 -3.51
CA GLU A 128 -11.55 6.11 -2.49
C GLU A 128 -12.87 6.72 -2.93
N LEU A 129 -12.96 7.17 -4.18
CA LEU A 129 -14.17 7.75 -4.74
C LEU A 129 -15.32 6.76 -4.75
N LYS A 130 -15.09 5.53 -5.13
CA LYS A 130 -16.10 4.47 -5.11
C LYS A 130 -16.61 4.22 -3.70
N THR A 131 -15.74 4.21 -2.72
CA THR A 131 -16.10 4.04 -1.32
C THR A 131 -16.97 5.21 -0.83
N MET A 132 -16.59 6.44 -1.18
CA MET A 132 -17.34 7.64 -0.79
C MET A 132 -18.74 7.70 -1.39
N ILE A 133 -18.88 7.26 -2.62
CA ILE A 133 -20.16 7.28 -3.33
C ILE A 133 -21.02 6.06 -2.96
N GLY A 134 -20.43 5.07 -2.32
CA GLY A 134 -21.13 3.83 -1.97
C GLY A 134 -21.35 2.90 -3.16
N ILE A 135 -20.60 3.13 -4.25
CA ILE A 135 -20.66 2.26 -5.42
C ILE A 135 -19.81 1.02 -5.15
N ASP A 136 -20.45 -0.13 -5.22
CA ASP A 136 -19.75 -1.40 -5.05
C ASP A 136 -19.23 -1.87 -6.41
N ASP A 137 -18.01 -2.39 -6.45
CA ASP A 137 -17.42 -2.97 -7.66
C ASP A 137 -18.23 -4.16 -8.19
N GLU A 138 -18.99 -4.80 -7.33
CA GLU A 138 -19.83 -5.93 -7.72
C GLU A 138 -20.98 -5.53 -8.65
N ILE A 139 -21.33 -4.24 -8.64
CA ILE A 139 -22.43 -3.71 -9.46
C ILE A 139 -21.90 -3.22 -10.80
N ALA A 140 -20.63 -2.95 -10.88
CA ALA A 140 -20.02 -2.42 -12.10
C ALA A 140 -19.66 -3.51 -13.11
#